data_6b206b0fd05e4be79b45dfac7405332b
#
_entry.id   6b206b0fd05e4be79b45dfac7405332b
#
_cell.length_a   1.000
_cell.length_b   1.000
_cell.length_c   1.000
_cell.angle_alpha   90.00
_cell.angle_beta   90.00
_cell.angle_gamma   90.00
#
_symmetry.space_group_name_H-M   'P 1'
#
loop_
_entity.id
_entity.type
_entity.pdbx_description
1 polymer ?
#
loop_
_entity_poly.entity_id
_entity_poly.type
_entity_poly.pdbx_seq_one_letter_code
_entity_poly.pdbx_strand_id
1 'polypeptide(L)'
;LFVAKTRSGELFSLLGRSKDSLGKIKRETSFFCPACGEPVILKTGAKKVPHFSHYRHCPVKPEGETETHLLGKKWLFEWLEKQGYRPQLEYFLPDLQQRADVFFERAGKKYALEFQCSPLSLSLLADRDESYRRSGIIPIWIVLDSRIRKEKGPFFSATDFLSFFIREGPASPFILAFRPDPPMFVKYVHLVPVSKSRFYYQKTTFPLSCGMKEVFRSCPPFDVSEFLAVWQREVGRWLIFCHLQRSAKREPALHALYASAIHPTLLPKEVGIPVPRMHAIETHPVLWQALIWLEFFRQRPRGGTFSMEEVKTYLRRSEKTGLVRWRKPVLAEGRDPFSPVKKYLLFLAKCGFARIRGNRYVIEGIPEPLPADRWREEREKFLKEQKALILTLFH
;
A
#
# COMPACT_ATOMS: atom_id res chain seq x y z
N LEU A 1 -19.40 17.86 8.65
CA LEU A 1 -20.39 16.79 8.88
C LEU A 1 -21.59 16.96 7.96
N PHE A 2 -22.19 15.85 7.54
CA PHE A 2 -23.49 15.82 6.85
C PHE A 2 -24.65 15.40 7.76
N VAL A 3 -24.34 14.80 8.89
CA VAL A 3 -25.33 14.29 9.83
C VAL A 3 -25.15 14.96 11.20
N ALA A 4 -26.25 15.37 11.81
CA ALA A 4 -26.30 15.89 13.17
C ALA A 4 -27.53 15.33 13.91
N LYS A 5 -27.57 15.44 15.23
CA LYS A 5 -28.76 15.16 16.03
C LYS A 5 -29.53 16.45 16.26
N THR A 6 -30.87 16.37 16.24
CA THR A 6 -31.75 17.42 16.74
C THR A 6 -31.78 17.41 18.28
N ARG A 7 -32.42 18.40 18.90
CA ARG A 7 -32.62 18.44 20.34
C ARG A 7 -33.43 17.24 20.87
N SER A 8 -34.31 16.65 20.03
CA SER A 8 -35.05 15.44 20.34
C SER A 8 -34.22 14.16 20.25
N GLY A 9 -32.94 14.24 19.82
CA GLY A 9 -32.06 13.09 19.63
C GLY A 9 -32.19 12.42 18.24
N GLU A 10 -33.08 12.90 17.38
CA GLU A 10 -33.30 12.38 16.04
C GLU A 10 -32.15 12.76 15.10
N LEU A 11 -31.72 11.81 14.25
CA LEU A 11 -30.66 12.04 13.25
C LEU A 11 -31.22 12.84 12.07
N PHE A 12 -30.56 13.93 11.75
CA PHE A 12 -30.88 14.82 10.64
C PHE A 12 -29.75 14.79 9.60
N SER A 13 -30.07 14.35 8.39
CA SER A 13 -29.14 14.34 7.25
C SER A 13 -29.37 15.53 6.33
N LEU A 14 -28.27 16.10 5.83
CA LEU A 14 -28.31 17.17 4.82
C LEU A 14 -28.41 16.68 3.38
N LEU A 15 -28.14 15.37 3.14
CA LEU A 15 -28.20 14.82 1.80
C LEU A 15 -29.62 14.88 1.23
N GLY A 16 -29.73 15.21 -0.06
CA GLY A 16 -31.01 15.32 -0.75
C GLY A 16 -31.83 16.58 -0.42
N ARG A 17 -31.34 17.48 0.45
CA ARG A 17 -32.08 18.72 0.82
C ARG A 17 -31.60 19.93 0.03
N SER A 18 -32.55 20.76 -0.38
CA SER A 18 -32.24 22.02 -1.06
C SER A 18 -31.67 23.07 -0.07
N LYS A 19 -30.84 24.00 -0.57
CA LYS A 19 -30.29 25.09 0.25
C LYS A 19 -31.37 25.97 0.89
N ASP A 20 -32.48 26.19 0.18
CA ASP A 20 -33.58 27.01 0.66
C ASP A 20 -34.32 26.37 1.85
N SER A 21 -34.59 25.05 1.77
CA SER A 21 -35.17 24.32 2.89
C SER A 21 -34.23 24.31 4.10
N LEU A 22 -32.94 24.19 3.90
CA LEU A 22 -31.94 24.22 4.96
C LEU A 22 -31.82 25.63 5.61
N GLY A 23 -32.06 26.69 4.84
CA GLY A 23 -32.08 28.08 5.34
C GLY A 23 -33.20 28.33 6.37
N LYS A 24 -34.35 27.69 6.20
CA LYS A 24 -35.48 27.77 7.18
C LYS A 24 -35.12 26.95 8.44
N ILE A 25 -34.71 25.69 8.25
CA ILE A 25 -34.40 24.79 9.34
C ILE A 25 -33.25 25.30 10.23
N LYS A 26 -32.27 25.98 9.66
CA LYS A 26 -31.16 26.62 10.40
C LYS A 26 -31.61 27.62 11.46
N ARG A 27 -32.72 28.30 11.23
CA ARG A 27 -33.25 29.32 12.16
C ARG A 27 -34.07 28.71 13.29
N GLU A 28 -34.65 27.53 13.04
CA GLU A 28 -35.67 26.94 13.93
C GLU A 28 -35.12 25.75 14.74
N THR A 29 -33.96 25.20 14.35
CA THR A 29 -33.46 23.92 14.91
C THR A 29 -32.03 24.05 15.42
N SER A 30 -31.79 23.62 16.65
CA SER A 30 -30.46 23.41 17.21
C SER A 30 -29.94 22.01 16.88
N PHE A 31 -28.68 21.94 16.51
CA PHE A 31 -28.04 20.67 16.08
C PHE A 31 -26.85 20.31 16.96
N PHE A 32 -26.65 19.02 17.16
CA PHE A 32 -25.61 18.46 18.01
C PHE A 32 -24.82 17.35 17.25
N CYS A 33 -23.55 17.23 17.54
CA CYS A 33 -22.71 16.17 16.95
C CYS A 33 -23.19 14.80 17.44
N PRO A 34 -23.42 13.81 16.55
CA PRO A 34 -23.83 12.46 16.97
C PRO A 34 -22.77 11.74 17.81
N ALA A 35 -21.50 12.11 17.68
CA ALA A 35 -20.38 11.45 18.33
C ALA A 35 -20.01 12.04 19.69
N CYS A 36 -19.89 13.36 19.80
CA CYS A 36 -19.46 14.02 21.04
C CYS A 36 -20.57 14.76 21.78
N GLY A 37 -21.77 14.90 21.20
CA GLY A 37 -22.89 15.60 21.82
C GLY A 37 -22.78 17.14 21.77
N GLU A 38 -21.64 17.70 21.37
CA GLU A 38 -21.43 19.15 21.32
C GLU A 38 -22.27 19.84 20.24
N PRO A 39 -22.69 21.09 20.46
CA PRO A 39 -23.43 21.89 19.48
C PRO A 39 -22.65 22.06 18.18
N VAL A 40 -23.35 21.98 17.05
CA VAL A 40 -22.81 22.19 15.70
C VAL A 40 -23.62 23.23 14.94
N ILE A 41 -22.95 24.01 14.08
CA ILE A 41 -23.56 25.04 13.24
C ILE A 41 -23.83 24.47 11.85
N LEU A 42 -25.05 24.61 11.36
CA LEU A 42 -25.39 24.37 9.97
C LEU A 42 -24.88 25.52 9.08
N LYS A 43 -23.92 25.22 8.21
CA LYS A 43 -23.37 26.14 7.21
C LYS A 43 -24.01 25.89 5.85
N THR A 44 -24.70 26.89 5.31
CA THR A 44 -25.45 26.81 4.02
C THR A 44 -24.94 27.84 3.01
N GLY A 45 -23.67 28.24 3.09
CA GLY A 45 -23.08 29.27 2.22
C GLY A 45 -23.16 28.91 0.71
N ALA A 46 -23.09 29.94 -0.15
CA ALA A 46 -23.28 29.80 -1.60
C ALA A 46 -22.20 28.94 -2.27
N LYS A 47 -20.95 29.06 -1.83
CA LYS A 47 -19.78 28.42 -2.47
C LYS A 47 -19.52 26.99 -2.01
N LYS A 48 -19.91 26.61 -0.79
CA LYS A 48 -19.60 25.29 -0.22
C LYS A 48 -20.82 24.40 -0.12
N VAL A 49 -20.59 23.10 -0.16
CA VAL A 49 -21.63 22.10 0.13
C VAL A 49 -22.16 22.34 1.54
N PRO A 50 -23.50 22.33 1.76
CA PRO A 50 -24.07 22.44 3.10
C PRO A 50 -23.48 21.39 4.04
N HIS A 51 -23.07 21.82 5.23
CA HIS A 51 -22.46 20.94 6.22
C HIS A 51 -22.61 21.47 7.64
N PHE A 52 -22.56 20.58 8.62
CA PHE A 52 -22.43 20.95 10.02
C PHE A 52 -20.96 21.14 10.40
N SER A 53 -20.68 22.12 11.22
CA SER A 53 -19.33 22.45 11.71
C SER A 53 -19.37 22.62 13.22
N HIS A 54 -18.40 22.05 13.93
CA HIS A 54 -18.19 22.37 15.35
C HIS A 54 -17.71 23.81 15.51
N TYR A 55 -17.97 24.39 16.67
CA TYR A 55 -17.34 25.64 17.10
C TYR A 55 -15.85 25.42 17.45
N ARG A 56 -15.53 24.25 18.02
CA ARG A 56 -14.18 23.78 18.36
C ARG A 56 -13.91 22.41 17.69
N HIS A 57 -12.78 21.80 17.95
CA HIS A 57 -12.47 20.46 17.44
C HIS A 57 -13.37 19.39 18.08
N CYS A 58 -13.76 18.40 17.27
CA CYS A 58 -14.45 17.21 17.78
C CYS A 58 -13.44 16.27 18.46
N PRO A 59 -13.63 15.87 19.73
CA PRO A 59 -12.70 14.96 20.40
C PRO A 59 -12.66 13.56 19.76
N VAL A 60 -13.75 13.12 19.13
CA VAL A 60 -13.83 11.80 18.46
C VAL A 60 -13.15 11.80 17.10
N LYS A 61 -13.17 12.94 16.39
CA LYS A 61 -12.49 13.11 15.08
C LYS A 61 -11.95 14.55 15.02
N PRO A 62 -10.75 14.78 15.59
CA PRO A 62 -10.17 16.11 15.70
C PRO A 62 -9.76 16.71 14.35
N GLU A 63 -9.66 15.90 13.30
CA GLU A 63 -9.30 16.36 11.97
C GLU A 63 -10.43 17.22 11.37
N GLY A 64 -10.07 18.42 10.93
CA GLY A 64 -10.99 19.31 10.23
C GLY A 64 -11.43 18.71 8.89
N GLU A 65 -12.73 18.73 8.61
CA GLU A 65 -13.28 18.26 7.33
C GLU A 65 -13.13 19.33 6.25
N THR A 66 -12.35 19.03 5.21
CA THR A 66 -12.23 19.87 4.02
C THR A 66 -13.44 19.68 3.10
N GLU A 67 -13.68 20.64 2.20
CA GLU A 67 -14.71 20.52 1.17
C GLU A 67 -14.53 19.27 0.29
N THR A 68 -13.28 18.98 -0.08
CA THR A 68 -12.91 17.77 -0.83
C THR A 68 -13.31 16.50 -0.08
N HIS A 69 -13.13 16.46 1.24
CA HIS A 69 -13.51 15.33 2.07
C HIS A 69 -15.05 15.16 2.11
N LEU A 70 -15.77 16.26 2.31
CA LEU A 70 -17.23 16.24 2.28
C LEU A 70 -17.75 15.75 0.92
N LEU A 71 -17.25 16.31 -0.18
CA LEU A 71 -17.65 15.92 -1.52
C LEU A 71 -17.36 14.43 -1.80
N GLY A 72 -16.19 13.94 -1.38
CA GLY A 72 -15.84 12.53 -1.52
C GLY A 72 -16.76 11.61 -0.74
N LYS A 73 -17.07 11.91 0.52
CA LYS A 73 -18.03 11.14 1.33
C LYS A 73 -19.40 11.08 0.68
N LYS A 74 -19.89 12.21 0.16
CA LYS A 74 -21.17 12.28 -0.56
C LYS A 74 -21.18 11.33 -1.75
N TRP A 75 -20.18 11.40 -2.63
CA TRP A 75 -20.08 10.54 -3.81
C TRP A 75 -19.98 9.06 -3.46
N LEU A 76 -19.22 8.70 -2.44
CA LEU A 76 -19.05 7.33 -2.00
C LEU A 76 -20.33 6.76 -1.36
N PHE A 77 -21.07 7.59 -0.63
CA PHE A 77 -22.38 7.24 -0.10
C PHE A 77 -23.37 6.99 -1.24
N GLU A 78 -23.55 7.93 -2.16
CA GLU A 78 -24.47 7.82 -3.31
C GLU A 78 -24.08 6.64 -4.23
N TRP A 79 -22.78 6.35 -4.37
CA TRP A 79 -22.30 5.20 -5.11
C TRP A 79 -22.78 3.88 -4.51
N LEU A 80 -22.75 3.76 -3.19
CA LEU A 80 -23.25 2.58 -2.48
C LEU A 80 -24.78 2.48 -2.56
N GLU A 81 -25.50 3.59 -2.39
CA GLU A 81 -26.98 3.60 -2.55
C GLU A 81 -27.41 3.11 -3.93
N LYS A 82 -26.79 3.63 -5.00
CA LYS A 82 -27.08 3.22 -6.39
C LYS A 82 -26.86 1.73 -6.66
N GLN A 83 -26.05 1.06 -5.85
CA GLN A 83 -25.81 -0.39 -5.92
C GLN A 83 -26.75 -1.20 -5.02
N GLY A 84 -27.76 -0.57 -4.43
CA GLY A 84 -28.76 -1.24 -3.59
C GLY A 84 -28.29 -1.52 -2.16
N TYR A 85 -27.16 -0.93 -1.70
CA TYR A 85 -26.79 -0.96 -0.30
C TYR A 85 -27.63 0.06 0.49
N ARG A 86 -27.68 -0.11 1.81
CA ARG A 86 -28.28 0.86 2.74
C ARG A 86 -27.16 1.52 3.56
N PRO A 87 -26.35 2.41 2.96
CA PRO A 87 -25.23 3.03 3.66
C PRO A 87 -25.74 4.03 4.71
N GLN A 88 -24.97 4.19 5.77
CA GLN A 88 -25.15 5.20 6.80
C GLN A 88 -23.97 6.13 6.78
N LEU A 89 -24.24 7.42 6.60
CA LEU A 89 -23.19 8.44 6.54
C LEU A 89 -22.79 8.88 7.95
N GLU A 90 -21.47 9.00 8.17
CA GLU A 90 -20.90 9.49 9.44
C GLU A 90 -21.39 8.68 10.65
N TYR A 91 -21.47 7.37 10.49
CA TYR A 91 -21.99 6.46 11.51
C TYR A 91 -21.06 6.38 12.71
N PHE A 92 -21.56 6.78 13.88
CA PHE A 92 -20.82 6.69 15.12
C PHE A 92 -20.95 5.31 15.75
N LEU A 93 -19.82 4.73 16.10
CA LEU A 93 -19.66 3.43 16.78
C LEU A 93 -19.27 3.68 18.24
N PRO A 94 -20.22 3.67 19.19
CA PRO A 94 -19.96 4.04 20.57
C PRO A 94 -18.88 3.18 21.25
N ASP A 95 -18.93 1.87 21.02
CA ASP A 95 -17.98 0.92 21.63
C ASP A 95 -16.52 1.15 21.18
N LEU A 96 -16.32 1.75 19.99
CA LEU A 96 -15.01 2.04 19.43
C LEU A 96 -14.60 3.49 19.62
N GLN A 97 -15.51 4.36 20.04
CA GLN A 97 -15.33 5.81 20.02
C GLN A 97 -14.85 6.32 18.66
N GLN A 98 -15.36 5.71 17.57
CA GLN A 98 -15.00 6.03 16.19
C GLN A 98 -16.23 6.38 15.37
N ARG A 99 -16.02 7.22 14.35
CA ARG A 99 -17.05 7.59 13.39
C ARG A 99 -16.59 7.22 11.99
N ALA A 100 -17.23 6.20 11.39
CA ALA A 100 -16.99 5.81 10.02
C ALA A 100 -17.50 6.90 9.06
N ASP A 101 -16.76 7.18 7.99
CA ASP A 101 -17.23 8.13 6.98
C ASP A 101 -18.49 7.62 6.28
N VAL A 102 -18.50 6.33 5.88
CA VAL A 102 -19.70 5.61 5.41
C VAL A 102 -19.69 4.20 5.99
N PHE A 103 -20.76 3.82 6.66
CA PHE A 103 -20.96 2.47 7.20
C PHE A 103 -22.05 1.75 6.42
N PHE A 104 -21.88 0.45 6.16
CA PHE A 104 -22.92 -0.36 5.52
C PHE A 104 -22.77 -1.84 5.83
N GLU A 105 -23.84 -2.59 5.61
CA GLU A 105 -23.86 -4.04 5.77
C GLU A 105 -24.10 -4.74 4.44
N ARG A 106 -23.44 -5.89 4.26
CA ARG A 106 -23.62 -6.76 3.09
C ARG A 106 -23.43 -8.21 3.46
N ALA A 107 -24.40 -9.07 3.13
CA ALA A 107 -24.33 -10.51 3.38
C ALA A 107 -23.89 -10.84 4.81
N GLY A 108 -24.47 -10.17 5.80
CA GLY A 108 -24.17 -10.35 7.23
C GLY A 108 -22.82 -9.81 7.69
N LYS A 109 -22.06 -9.13 6.83
CA LYS A 109 -20.77 -8.50 7.17
C LYS A 109 -20.92 -7.00 7.25
N LYS A 110 -20.29 -6.39 8.25
CA LYS A 110 -20.22 -4.95 8.50
C LYS A 110 -18.99 -4.35 7.84
N TYR A 111 -19.15 -3.18 7.23
CA TYR A 111 -18.08 -2.47 6.53
C TYR A 111 -18.02 -1.02 6.98
N ALA A 112 -16.81 -0.52 7.21
CA ALA A 112 -16.51 0.89 7.44
C ALA A 112 -15.67 1.41 6.27
N LEU A 113 -16.24 2.28 5.43
CA LEU A 113 -15.52 2.94 4.36
C LEU A 113 -14.99 4.26 4.90
N GLU A 114 -13.67 4.45 4.81
CA GLU A 114 -12.92 5.62 5.26
C GLU A 114 -12.28 6.31 4.07
N PHE A 115 -12.58 7.59 3.88
CA PHE A 115 -12.00 8.42 2.82
C PHE A 115 -10.94 9.35 3.39
N GLN A 116 -9.67 8.99 3.26
CA GLN A 116 -8.58 9.72 3.88
C GLN A 116 -8.04 10.82 2.97
N CYS A 117 -8.28 12.06 3.35
CA CYS A 117 -7.85 13.25 2.60
C CYS A 117 -6.58 13.91 3.16
N SER A 118 -6.30 13.77 4.45
CA SER A 118 -5.15 14.40 5.12
C SER A 118 -4.19 13.33 5.64
N PRO A 119 -2.87 13.59 5.61
CA PRO A 119 -1.92 12.68 6.23
C PRO A 119 -2.17 12.54 7.73
N LEU A 120 -2.14 11.31 8.21
CA LEU A 120 -2.17 10.93 9.62
C LEU A 120 -0.92 10.15 9.97
N SER A 121 -0.62 10.03 11.26
CA SER A 121 0.42 9.15 11.72
C SER A 121 0.06 7.69 11.41
N LEU A 122 1.08 6.89 11.11
CA LEU A 122 0.89 5.48 10.82
C LEU A 122 0.28 4.71 12.00
N SER A 123 0.66 5.09 13.23
CA SER A 123 0.09 4.50 14.45
C SER A 123 -1.43 4.74 14.54
N LEU A 124 -1.86 5.98 14.35
CA LEU A 124 -3.29 6.32 14.42
C LEU A 124 -4.13 5.59 13.37
N LEU A 125 -3.60 5.47 12.13
CA LEU A 125 -4.27 4.71 11.06
C LEU A 125 -4.34 3.22 11.40
N ALA A 126 -3.25 2.64 11.92
CA ALA A 126 -3.20 1.24 12.31
C ALA A 126 -4.13 0.94 13.49
N ASP A 127 -4.15 1.80 14.51
CA ASP A 127 -5.03 1.65 15.68
C ASP A 127 -6.51 1.69 15.27
N ARG A 128 -6.88 2.58 14.33
CA ARG A 128 -8.25 2.66 13.80
C ARG A 128 -8.61 1.42 12.98
N ASP A 129 -7.73 0.96 12.11
CA ASP A 129 -7.94 -0.26 11.30
C ASP A 129 -8.11 -1.48 12.19
N GLU A 130 -7.24 -1.64 13.18
CA GLU A 130 -7.28 -2.76 14.11
C GLU A 130 -8.54 -2.75 14.99
N SER A 131 -8.95 -1.58 15.47
CA SER A 131 -10.18 -1.40 16.26
C SER A 131 -11.42 -1.87 15.48
N TYR A 132 -11.55 -1.48 14.20
CA TYR A 132 -12.61 -2.00 13.33
C TYR A 132 -12.56 -3.52 13.22
N ARG A 133 -11.40 -4.09 12.91
CA ARG A 133 -11.24 -5.54 12.71
C ARG A 133 -11.55 -6.36 13.95
N ARG A 134 -11.10 -5.91 15.13
CA ARG A 134 -11.40 -6.56 16.41
C ARG A 134 -12.90 -6.60 16.70
N SER A 135 -13.64 -5.63 16.20
CA SER A 135 -15.12 -5.57 16.34
C SER A 135 -15.87 -6.23 15.18
N GLY A 136 -15.19 -7.02 14.36
CA GLY A 136 -15.80 -7.73 13.22
C GLY A 136 -16.23 -6.82 12.07
N ILE A 137 -15.73 -5.57 12.02
CA ILE A 137 -16.01 -4.62 10.95
C ILE A 137 -14.85 -4.65 9.97
N ILE A 138 -15.14 -4.74 8.68
CA ILE A 138 -14.15 -4.74 7.60
C ILE A 138 -13.89 -3.30 7.16
N PRO A 139 -12.70 -2.74 7.45
CA PRO A 139 -12.38 -1.38 7.01
C PRO A 139 -12.02 -1.35 5.52
N ILE A 140 -12.58 -0.38 4.80
CA ILE A 140 -12.25 -0.08 3.41
C ILE A 140 -11.63 1.31 3.37
N TRP A 141 -10.31 1.38 3.23
CA TRP A 141 -9.58 2.63 3.17
C TRP A 141 -9.39 3.09 1.74
N ILE A 142 -9.82 4.31 1.47
CA ILE A 142 -9.67 4.98 0.18
C ILE A 142 -8.91 6.28 0.41
N VAL A 143 -7.82 6.49 -0.32
CA VAL A 143 -7.04 7.72 -0.20
C VAL A 143 -7.45 8.73 -1.26
N LEU A 144 -7.35 10.02 -0.96
CA LEU A 144 -7.55 11.08 -1.96
C LEU A 144 -6.47 10.98 -3.06
N ASP A 145 -6.86 10.89 -4.34
CA ASP A 145 -5.95 10.69 -5.49
C ASP A 145 -4.79 11.71 -5.53
N SER A 146 -5.03 12.97 -5.18
CA SER A 146 -3.99 13.99 -5.14
C SER A 146 -2.93 13.81 -4.04
N ARG A 147 -3.15 12.90 -3.09
CA ARG A 147 -2.15 12.53 -2.06
C ARG A 147 -1.09 11.57 -2.58
N ILE A 148 -1.35 10.90 -3.70
CA ILE A 148 -0.36 10.05 -4.35
C ILE A 148 0.55 10.94 -5.19
N ARG A 149 1.71 11.26 -4.64
CA ARG A 149 2.71 12.12 -5.29
C ARG A 149 3.38 11.38 -6.43
N LYS A 150 2.90 11.63 -7.65
CA LYS A 150 3.46 11.08 -8.90
C LYS A 150 4.82 11.71 -9.18
N GLU A 151 5.72 10.89 -9.70
CA GLU A 151 7.04 11.29 -10.18
C GLU A 151 7.11 11.18 -11.70
N LYS A 152 8.24 11.58 -12.30
CA LYS A 152 8.47 11.39 -13.73
C LYS A 152 8.49 9.90 -14.09
N GLY A 153 7.70 9.51 -15.08
CA GLY A 153 7.51 8.12 -15.50
C GLY A 153 6.46 7.39 -14.64
N PRO A 154 6.41 6.05 -14.68
CA PRO A 154 5.40 5.23 -14.01
C PRO A 154 5.73 5.01 -12.52
N PHE A 155 6.00 6.12 -11.80
CA PHE A 155 6.42 6.06 -10.40
C PHE A 155 5.61 6.98 -9.51
N PHE A 156 5.46 6.58 -8.25
CA PHE A 156 5.04 7.47 -7.18
C PHE A 156 5.96 7.36 -5.96
N SER A 157 6.00 8.42 -5.16
CA SER A 157 6.71 8.42 -3.88
C SER A 157 5.81 7.88 -2.77
N ALA A 158 6.16 6.72 -2.23
CA ALA A 158 5.47 6.10 -1.09
C ALA A 158 6.06 6.63 0.22
N THR A 159 5.27 7.43 0.92
CA THR A 159 5.51 7.78 2.32
C THR A 159 5.01 6.66 3.24
N ASP A 160 5.34 6.70 4.53
CA ASP A 160 4.78 5.77 5.52
C ASP A 160 3.25 5.85 5.53
N PHE A 161 2.69 7.05 5.42
CA PHE A 161 1.25 7.27 5.24
C PHE A 161 0.68 6.50 4.05
N LEU A 162 1.27 6.64 2.83
CA LEU A 162 0.77 5.94 1.65
C LEU A 162 0.98 4.42 1.72
N SER A 163 2.03 3.98 2.41
CA SER A 163 2.29 2.55 2.61
C SER A 163 1.15 1.84 3.35
N PHE A 164 0.44 2.55 4.24
CA PHE A 164 -0.74 2.04 4.93
C PHE A 164 -1.86 1.64 3.95
N PHE A 165 -2.01 2.33 2.83
CA PHE A 165 -3.07 2.07 1.84
C PHE A 165 -2.74 0.97 0.84
N ILE A 166 -1.54 0.40 0.88
CA ILE A 166 -1.20 -0.76 0.04
C ILE A 166 -1.99 -1.96 0.53
N ARG A 167 -2.85 -2.49 -0.31
CA ARG A 167 -3.67 -3.67 -0.08
C ARG A 167 -3.28 -4.78 -1.05
N GLU A 168 -3.41 -5.99 -0.57
CA GLU A 168 -3.26 -7.13 -1.45
C GLU A 168 -4.55 -7.36 -2.25
N GLY A 169 -4.40 -7.48 -3.55
CA GLY A 169 -5.48 -7.88 -4.44
C GLY A 169 -5.35 -9.33 -4.89
N PRO A 170 -6.37 -9.84 -5.60
CA PRO A 170 -6.30 -11.19 -6.15
C PRO A 170 -5.10 -11.40 -7.10
N ALA A 171 -4.82 -10.41 -7.94
CA ALA A 171 -3.74 -10.46 -8.93
C ALA A 171 -2.47 -9.72 -8.51
N SER A 172 -2.59 -8.60 -7.82
CA SER A 172 -1.43 -7.79 -7.42
C SER A 172 -1.74 -6.88 -6.24
N PRO A 173 -0.71 -6.39 -5.51
CA PRO A 173 -0.91 -5.32 -4.54
C PRO A 173 -1.40 -4.05 -5.22
N PHE A 174 -2.28 -3.31 -4.54
CA PHE A 174 -2.88 -2.07 -5.07
C PHE A 174 -3.11 -1.02 -3.99
N ILE A 175 -3.26 0.23 -4.44
CA ILE A 175 -3.84 1.34 -3.67
C ILE A 175 -5.12 1.76 -4.35
N LEU A 176 -6.22 1.85 -3.58
CA LEU A 176 -7.47 2.43 -4.06
C LEU A 176 -7.54 3.89 -3.62
N ALA A 177 -7.62 4.76 -4.62
CA ALA A 177 -7.80 6.19 -4.44
C ALA A 177 -9.15 6.63 -5.00
N PHE A 178 -9.59 7.80 -4.58
CA PHE A 178 -10.78 8.45 -5.11
C PHE A 178 -10.47 9.90 -5.46
N ARG A 179 -10.97 10.35 -6.60
CA ARG A 179 -10.98 11.74 -7.04
C ARG A 179 -12.42 12.23 -6.98
N PRO A 180 -12.74 13.23 -6.17
CA PRO A 180 -14.10 13.75 -6.07
C PRO A 180 -14.54 14.65 -7.22
N ASP A 181 -13.59 15.25 -7.98
CA ASP A 181 -13.87 16.15 -9.08
C ASP A 181 -12.85 15.98 -10.23
N PRO A 182 -13.26 15.48 -11.42
CA PRO A 182 -14.49 14.73 -11.65
C PRO A 182 -14.51 13.42 -10.84
N PRO A 183 -15.70 12.96 -10.38
CA PRO A 183 -15.79 11.82 -9.46
C PRO A 183 -15.45 10.50 -10.15
N MET A 184 -14.40 9.84 -9.65
CA MET A 184 -13.95 8.53 -10.14
C MET A 184 -13.08 7.81 -9.14
N PHE A 185 -13.09 6.50 -9.18
CA PHE A 185 -12.06 5.68 -8.51
C PHE A 185 -10.81 5.64 -9.37
N VAL A 186 -9.66 5.69 -8.72
CA VAL A 186 -8.34 5.53 -9.32
C VAL A 186 -7.65 4.39 -8.59
N LYS A 187 -7.31 3.33 -9.31
CA LYS A 187 -6.64 2.17 -8.73
C LYS A 187 -5.21 2.09 -9.27
N TYR A 188 -4.26 2.12 -8.35
CA TYR A 188 -2.84 1.93 -8.61
C TYR A 188 -2.52 0.47 -8.34
N VAL A 189 -2.12 -0.27 -9.35
CA VAL A 189 -1.89 -1.72 -9.33
C VAL A 189 -0.46 -2.07 -9.73
N HIS A 190 -0.08 -3.34 -9.56
CA HIS A 190 1.25 -3.83 -9.86
C HIS A 190 2.35 -3.02 -9.16
N LEU A 191 2.13 -2.77 -7.86
CA LEU A 191 3.03 -1.94 -7.05
C LEU A 191 4.34 -2.68 -6.79
N VAL A 192 5.43 -2.22 -7.39
CA VAL A 192 6.76 -2.80 -7.22
C VAL A 192 7.75 -1.73 -6.75
N PRO A 193 8.34 -1.87 -5.55
CA PRO A 193 9.33 -0.92 -5.06
C PRO A 193 10.63 -1.02 -5.86
N VAL A 194 11.06 0.08 -6.44
CA VAL A 194 12.38 0.24 -7.08
C VAL A 194 13.40 0.84 -6.12
N SER A 195 12.94 1.40 -5.02
CA SER A 195 13.74 1.84 -3.87
C SER A 195 12.90 1.85 -2.60
N LYS A 196 13.46 2.30 -1.46
CA LYS A 196 12.76 2.43 -0.19
C LYS A 196 11.42 3.17 -0.31
N SER A 197 11.37 4.27 -1.05
CA SER A 197 10.21 5.16 -1.14
C SER A 197 9.63 5.30 -2.55
N ARG A 198 10.24 4.73 -3.57
CA ARG A 198 9.83 4.90 -4.96
C ARG A 198 9.26 3.61 -5.52
N PHE A 199 8.00 3.67 -6.00
CA PHE A 199 7.26 2.51 -6.48
C PHE A 199 6.88 2.68 -7.94
N TYR A 200 7.13 1.63 -8.72
CA TYR A 200 6.48 1.44 -10.02
C TYR A 200 5.00 1.12 -9.81
N TYR A 201 4.16 1.61 -10.72
CA TYR A 201 2.74 1.29 -10.74
C TYR A 201 2.18 1.30 -12.15
N GLN A 202 1.09 0.58 -12.35
CA GLN A 202 0.14 0.79 -13.44
C GLN A 202 -1.16 1.36 -12.85
N LYS A 203 -1.90 2.13 -13.66
CA LYS A 203 -3.09 2.83 -13.19
C LYS A 203 -4.31 2.45 -14.04
N THR A 204 -5.44 2.23 -13.39
CA THR A 204 -6.75 2.11 -14.02
C THR A 204 -7.75 3.00 -13.30
N THR A 205 -8.80 3.43 -14.00
CA THR A 205 -9.85 4.29 -13.46
C THR A 205 -11.21 3.67 -13.67
N PHE A 206 -12.12 3.93 -12.73
CA PHE A 206 -13.49 3.44 -12.78
C PHE A 206 -14.45 4.59 -12.51
N PRO A 207 -15.43 4.86 -13.39
CA PRO A 207 -16.50 5.81 -13.11
C PRO A 207 -17.42 5.28 -11.99
N LEU A 208 -18.23 6.15 -11.41
CA LEU A 208 -19.20 5.78 -10.37
C LEU A 208 -20.32 4.82 -10.85
N SER A 209 -20.43 4.57 -12.15
CA SER A 209 -21.31 3.54 -12.69
C SER A 209 -20.79 2.11 -12.47
N CYS A 210 -19.48 1.95 -12.24
CA CYS A 210 -18.89 0.64 -11.94
C CYS A 210 -19.29 0.12 -10.56
N GLY A 211 -19.58 -1.18 -10.49
CA GLY A 211 -19.93 -1.83 -9.24
C GLY A 211 -18.74 -2.10 -8.32
N MET A 212 -19.01 -2.33 -7.05
CA MET A 212 -18.00 -2.63 -6.04
C MET A 212 -17.10 -3.82 -6.45
N LYS A 213 -17.70 -4.90 -6.99
CA LYS A 213 -16.94 -6.08 -7.44
C LYS A 213 -15.93 -5.71 -8.52
N GLU A 214 -16.33 -4.85 -9.47
CA GLU A 214 -15.47 -4.39 -10.55
C GLU A 214 -14.32 -3.54 -10.02
N VAL A 215 -14.61 -2.51 -9.23
CA VAL A 215 -13.60 -1.61 -8.64
C VAL A 215 -12.54 -2.39 -7.84
N PHE A 216 -12.97 -3.37 -7.02
CA PHE A 216 -12.05 -4.08 -6.14
C PHE A 216 -11.31 -5.25 -6.82
N ARG A 217 -11.95 -5.97 -7.75
CA ARG A 217 -11.37 -7.18 -8.35
C ARG A 217 -10.66 -6.95 -9.68
N SER A 218 -11.10 -5.97 -10.47
CA SER A 218 -10.46 -5.72 -11.77
C SER A 218 -9.02 -5.27 -11.59
N CYS A 219 -8.15 -5.87 -12.39
CA CYS A 219 -6.74 -5.54 -12.47
C CYS A 219 -6.35 -5.68 -13.95
N PRO A 220 -5.82 -4.63 -14.59
CA PRO A 220 -5.32 -4.74 -15.95
C PRO A 220 -4.17 -5.75 -16.01
N PRO A 221 -3.92 -6.37 -17.17
CA PRO A 221 -2.76 -7.24 -17.37
C PRO A 221 -1.46 -6.51 -17.01
N PHE A 222 -0.51 -7.24 -16.41
CA PHE A 222 0.80 -6.67 -16.11
C PHE A 222 1.66 -6.57 -17.37
N ASP A 223 1.98 -5.35 -17.78
CA ASP A 223 2.95 -5.14 -18.87
C ASP A 223 4.38 -5.38 -18.36
N VAL A 224 4.78 -6.65 -18.41
CA VAL A 224 6.11 -7.09 -17.96
C VAL A 224 7.22 -6.51 -18.85
N SER A 225 6.96 -6.26 -20.13
CA SER A 225 7.99 -5.73 -21.03
C SER A 225 8.36 -4.31 -20.68
N GLU A 226 7.36 -3.43 -20.55
CA GLU A 226 7.55 -2.05 -20.08
C GLU A 226 8.19 -2.05 -18.70
N PHE A 227 7.65 -2.86 -17.79
CA PHE A 227 8.16 -2.95 -16.42
C PHE A 227 9.63 -3.36 -16.35
N LEU A 228 10.06 -4.42 -17.07
CA LEU A 228 11.45 -4.89 -17.03
C LEU A 228 12.42 -3.85 -17.60
N ALA A 229 12.04 -3.11 -18.65
CA ALA A 229 12.86 -2.03 -19.19
C ALA A 229 13.05 -0.91 -18.14
N VAL A 230 11.97 -0.56 -17.45
CA VAL A 230 12.01 0.41 -16.35
C VAL A 230 12.84 -0.12 -15.17
N TRP A 231 12.62 -1.36 -14.76
CA TRP A 231 13.34 -2.02 -13.67
C TRP A 231 14.85 -2.03 -13.90
N GLN A 232 15.27 -2.50 -15.07
CA GLN A 232 16.69 -2.55 -15.44
C GLN A 232 17.36 -1.19 -15.36
N ARG A 233 16.70 -0.14 -15.88
CA ARG A 233 17.23 1.23 -15.82
C ARG A 233 17.37 1.72 -14.36
N GLU A 234 16.39 1.47 -13.50
CA GLU A 234 16.41 1.93 -12.12
C GLU A 234 17.44 1.16 -11.28
N VAL A 235 17.50 -0.17 -11.42
CA VAL A 235 18.52 -1.00 -10.75
C VAL A 235 19.92 -0.65 -11.26
N GLY A 236 20.10 -0.50 -12.57
CA GLY A 236 21.39 -0.11 -13.16
C GLY A 236 21.87 1.24 -12.64
N ARG A 237 20.97 2.23 -12.56
CA ARG A 237 21.27 3.53 -11.96
C ARG A 237 21.66 3.39 -10.48
N TRP A 238 20.89 2.61 -9.72
CA TRP A 238 21.21 2.39 -8.32
C TRP A 238 22.56 1.72 -8.12
N LEU A 239 22.89 0.70 -8.89
CA LEU A 239 24.18 0.00 -8.81
C LEU A 239 25.38 0.93 -9.04
N ILE A 240 25.24 1.91 -9.96
CA ILE A 240 26.30 2.88 -10.24
C ILE A 240 26.44 3.92 -9.11
N PHE A 241 25.29 4.43 -8.62
CA PHE A 241 25.29 5.62 -7.76
C PHE A 241 24.98 5.33 -6.28
N CYS A 242 24.81 4.05 -5.88
CA CYS A 242 24.45 3.73 -4.50
C CYS A 242 25.44 4.27 -3.48
N HIS A 243 26.73 4.27 -3.78
CA HIS A 243 27.80 4.77 -2.90
C HIS A 243 27.83 6.30 -2.78
N LEU A 244 27.29 7.04 -3.76
CA LEU A 244 27.22 8.50 -3.77
C LEU A 244 26.02 9.05 -2.99
N GLN A 245 25.05 8.22 -2.66
CA GLN A 245 23.87 8.65 -1.93
C GLN A 245 24.23 8.96 -0.46
N ARG A 246 23.72 10.08 0.07
CA ARG A 246 23.90 10.41 1.49
C ARG A 246 23.42 9.30 2.43
N SER A 247 22.40 8.54 2.01
CA SER A 247 21.89 7.39 2.73
C SER A 247 22.82 6.17 2.71
N ALA A 248 23.75 6.07 1.76
CA ALA A 248 24.69 4.94 1.65
C ALA A 248 25.55 4.80 2.91
N LYS A 249 25.97 5.92 3.52
CA LYS A 249 26.73 5.94 4.79
C LYS A 249 25.94 5.37 5.97
N ARG A 250 24.62 5.23 5.85
CA ARG A 250 23.69 4.73 6.88
C ARG A 250 22.97 3.45 6.45
N GLU A 251 23.47 2.77 5.40
CA GLU A 251 22.86 1.56 4.88
C GLU A 251 23.70 0.33 5.27
N PRO A 252 23.36 -0.33 6.40
CA PRO A 252 24.16 -1.45 6.94
C PRO A 252 24.35 -2.59 5.93
N ALA A 253 23.33 -2.89 5.11
CA ALA A 253 23.44 -3.95 4.11
C ALA A 253 24.48 -3.64 3.03
N LEU A 254 24.65 -2.38 2.63
CA LEU A 254 25.68 -1.96 1.70
C LEU A 254 27.08 -2.08 2.34
N HIS A 255 27.22 -1.73 3.61
CA HIS A 255 28.46 -1.91 4.35
C HIS A 255 28.85 -3.39 4.48
N ALA A 256 27.87 -4.28 4.70
CA ALA A 256 28.11 -5.73 4.75
C ALA A 256 28.65 -6.28 3.42
N LEU A 257 28.21 -5.75 2.26
CA LEU A 257 28.78 -6.11 0.96
C LEU A 257 30.23 -5.66 0.84
N TYR A 258 30.54 -4.43 1.18
CA TYR A 258 31.94 -3.94 1.14
C TYR A 258 32.86 -4.68 2.12
N ALA A 259 32.38 -5.02 3.31
CA ALA A 259 33.12 -5.86 4.25
C ALA A 259 33.42 -7.27 3.71
N SER A 260 32.57 -7.75 2.78
CA SER A 260 32.77 -9.02 2.04
C SER A 260 33.60 -8.84 0.76
N ALA A 261 34.24 -7.68 0.56
CA ALA A 261 35.01 -7.29 -0.63
C ALA A 261 34.17 -7.35 -1.94
N ILE A 262 32.88 -7.02 -1.86
CA ILE A 262 31.99 -7.02 -3.03
C ILE A 262 31.50 -5.62 -3.32
N HIS A 263 31.80 -5.14 -4.51
CA HIS A 263 31.18 -3.95 -5.04
C HIS A 263 29.79 -4.30 -5.62
N PRO A 264 28.73 -3.49 -5.42
CA PRO A 264 27.37 -3.80 -5.89
C PRO A 264 27.25 -4.11 -7.39
N THR A 265 28.10 -3.52 -8.24
CA THR A 265 28.12 -3.81 -9.68
C THR A 265 28.57 -5.24 -10.00
N LEU A 266 29.39 -5.84 -9.12
CA LEU A 266 29.94 -7.18 -9.29
C LEU A 266 28.99 -8.28 -8.76
N LEU A 267 27.85 -7.92 -8.17
CA LEU A 267 26.86 -8.90 -7.72
C LEU A 267 26.37 -9.77 -8.88
N PRO A 268 26.07 -11.05 -8.64
CA PRO A 268 25.51 -11.94 -9.66
C PRO A 268 24.29 -11.33 -10.37
N LYS A 269 24.10 -11.69 -11.63
CA LYS A 269 22.97 -11.20 -12.43
C LYS A 269 21.60 -11.64 -11.87
N GLU A 270 21.58 -12.69 -11.08
CA GLU A 270 20.42 -13.22 -10.36
C GLU A 270 20.04 -12.40 -9.14
N VAL A 271 20.90 -11.48 -8.68
CA VAL A 271 20.63 -10.57 -7.57
C VAL A 271 20.04 -9.26 -8.10
N GLY A 272 19.00 -8.76 -7.47
CA GLY A 272 18.30 -7.55 -7.89
C GLY A 272 17.27 -7.81 -8.98
N ILE A 273 16.70 -9.01 -9.04
CA ILE A 273 15.56 -9.33 -9.91
C ILE A 273 14.23 -8.89 -9.27
N PRO A 274 13.22 -8.52 -10.06
CA PRO A 274 11.91 -8.22 -9.50
C PRO A 274 11.18 -9.50 -9.14
N VAL A 275 10.61 -9.52 -7.95
CA VAL A 275 9.70 -10.58 -7.49
C VAL A 275 8.41 -9.97 -6.93
N PRO A 276 7.28 -10.69 -6.94
CA PRO A 276 6.04 -10.15 -6.39
C PRO A 276 6.14 -9.87 -4.89
N ARG A 277 5.33 -8.94 -4.43
CA ARG A 277 5.19 -8.55 -3.01
C ARG A 277 6.45 -7.98 -2.34
N MET A 278 7.43 -7.52 -3.11
CA MET A 278 8.63 -6.86 -2.56
C MET A 278 8.31 -5.62 -1.73
N HIS A 279 7.11 -5.07 -1.85
CA HIS A 279 6.66 -3.94 -1.02
C HIS A 279 6.67 -4.25 0.48
N ALA A 280 6.72 -5.53 0.88
CA ALA A 280 6.88 -5.91 2.28
C ALA A 280 8.25 -5.55 2.86
N ILE A 281 9.28 -5.37 2.01
CA ILE A 281 10.66 -5.10 2.42
C ILE A 281 11.03 -3.67 2.03
N GLU A 282 11.51 -2.85 3.00
CA GLU A 282 12.01 -1.50 2.75
C GLU A 282 13.42 -1.48 2.19
N THR A 283 14.26 -2.40 2.66
CA THR A 283 15.65 -2.53 2.17
C THR A 283 15.64 -2.72 0.66
N HIS A 284 16.54 -2.00 -0.04
CA HIS A 284 16.59 -2.04 -1.50
C HIS A 284 16.64 -3.48 -2.04
N PRO A 285 15.87 -3.81 -3.11
CA PRO A 285 15.79 -5.18 -3.64
C PRO A 285 17.14 -5.85 -3.90
N VAL A 286 18.10 -5.13 -4.44
CA VAL A 286 19.47 -5.63 -4.66
C VAL A 286 20.11 -6.04 -3.34
N LEU A 287 19.96 -5.24 -2.29
CA LEU A 287 20.65 -5.47 -1.02
C LEU A 287 20.11 -6.70 -0.27
N TRP A 288 18.81 -6.82 -0.08
CA TRP A 288 18.27 -7.98 0.64
C TRP A 288 18.47 -9.30 -0.13
N GLN A 289 18.46 -9.26 -1.48
CA GLN A 289 18.77 -10.43 -2.29
C GLN A 289 20.26 -10.78 -2.23
N ALA A 290 21.12 -9.78 -2.23
CA ALA A 290 22.56 -9.97 -2.05
C ALA A 290 22.90 -10.61 -0.68
N LEU A 291 22.23 -10.19 0.39
CA LEU A 291 22.41 -10.81 1.71
C LEU A 291 22.02 -12.29 1.72
N ILE A 292 20.92 -12.65 1.04
CA ILE A 292 20.52 -14.06 0.89
C ILE A 292 21.55 -14.85 0.07
N TRP A 293 22.02 -14.28 -1.04
CA TRP A 293 23.07 -14.91 -1.85
C TRP A 293 24.34 -15.12 -1.07
N LEU A 294 24.82 -14.12 -0.30
CA LEU A 294 26.03 -14.23 0.53
C LEU A 294 25.92 -15.34 1.54
N GLU A 295 24.85 -15.37 2.33
CA GLU A 295 24.68 -16.29 3.46
C GLU A 295 24.40 -17.71 3.04
N PHE A 296 23.54 -17.90 2.02
CA PHE A 296 23.00 -19.22 1.70
C PHE A 296 23.60 -19.86 0.45
N PHE A 297 24.27 -19.12 -0.41
CA PHE A 297 24.89 -19.68 -1.62
C PHE A 297 26.41 -19.52 -1.62
N ARG A 298 26.92 -18.28 -1.42
CA ARG A 298 28.37 -18.05 -1.54
C ARG A 298 29.18 -18.70 -0.43
N GLN A 299 28.66 -18.76 0.80
CA GLN A 299 29.36 -19.32 1.95
C GLN A 299 29.15 -20.83 2.11
N ARG A 300 28.37 -21.47 1.25
CA ARG A 300 28.09 -22.91 1.34
C ARG A 300 28.54 -23.65 0.09
N PRO A 301 29.07 -24.88 0.22
CA PRO A 301 29.49 -25.66 -0.93
C PRO A 301 28.31 -26.18 -1.74
N ARG A 302 28.56 -26.57 -3.00
CA ARG A 302 27.62 -27.34 -3.80
C ARG A 302 27.25 -28.62 -3.06
N GLY A 303 25.97 -29.02 -3.09
CA GLY A 303 25.40 -30.09 -2.27
C GLY A 303 25.01 -29.68 -0.85
N GLY A 304 25.46 -28.52 -0.37
CA GLY A 304 25.00 -27.96 0.91
C GLY A 304 23.50 -27.72 0.92
N THR A 305 22.90 -27.70 2.10
CA THR A 305 21.47 -27.55 2.25
C THR A 305 21.11 -26.45 3.22
N PHE A 306 19.93 -25.81 3.02
CA PHE A 306 19.31 -24.92 3.98
C PHE A 306 17.79 -25.01 3.91
N SER A 307 17.11 -24.59 4.98
CA SER A 307 15.66 -24.58 5.05
C SER A 307 15.11 -23.15 4.98
N MET A 308 13.81 -23.00 4.70
CA MET A 308 13.15 -21.68 4.78
C MET A 308 13.15 -21.14 6.21
N GLU A 309 13.16 -21.97 7.24
CA GLU A 309 13.25 -21.51 8.65
C GLU A 309 14.63 -20.94 8.97
N GLU A 310 15.71 -21.51 8.44
CA GLU A 310 17.05 -20.91 8.55
C GLU A 310 17.08 -19.53 7.87
N VAL A 311 16.47 -19.36 6.70
CA VAL A 311 16.37 -18.09 6.01
C VAL A 311 15.56 -17.07 6.82
N LYS A 312 14.42 -17.46 7.37
CA LYS A 312 13.61 -16.58 8.22
C LYS A 312 14.37 -16.17 9.48
N THR A 313 15.08 -17.10 10.11
CA THR A 313 15.89 -16.83 11.32
C THR A 313 16.99 -15.83 11.02
N TYR A 314 17.71 -16.01 9.90
CA TYR A 314 18.71 -15.06 9.43
C TYR A 314 18.11 -13.67 9.20
N LEU A 315 16.99 -13.58 8.50
CA LEU A 315 16.33 -12.30 8.21
C LEU A 315 15.79 -11.61 9.46
N ARG A 316 15.27 -12.35 10.45
CA ARG A 316 14.86 -11.78 11.75
C ARG A 316 16.07 -11.23 12.53
N ARG A 317 17.22 -11.92 12.48
CA ARG A 317 18.47 -11.41 13.05
C ARG A 317 18.94 -10.17 12.30
N SER A 318 18.88 -10.18 10.97
CA SER A 318 19.23 -9.06 10.11
C SER A 318 18.34 -7.82 10.33
N GLU A 319 17.08 -8.01 10.70
CA GLU A 319 16.19 -6.91 11.13
C GLU A 319 16.70 -6.25 12.42
N LYS A 320 17.05 -7.05 13.43
CA LYS A 320 17.56 -6.53 14.72
C LYS A 320 18.86 -5.71 14.55
N THR A 321 19.67 -6.04 13.56
CA THR A 321 20.94 -5.32 13.24
C THR A 321 20.74 -4.21 12.21
N GLY A 322 19.51 -4.03 11.67
CA GLY A 322 19.21 -3.03 10.65
C GLY A 322 19.67 -3.38 9.23
N LEU A 323 20.22 -4.59 9.01
CA LEU A 323 20.60 -5.06 7.67
C LEU A 323 19.38 -5.21 6.74
N VAL A 324 18.26 -5.66 7.29
CA VAL A 324 16.99 -5.74 6.59
C VAL A 324 15.94 -4.96 7.35
N ARG A 325 15.15 -4.17 6.65
CA ARG A 325 14.01 -3.43 7.21
C ARG A 325 12.73 -3.86 6.53
N TRP A 326 11.73 -4.21 7.34
CA TRP A 326 10.39 -4.56 6.88
C TRP A 326 9.50 -3.33 6.87
N ARG A 327 8.61 -3.24 5.90
CA ARG A 327 7.64 -2.16 5.84
C ARG A 327 6.47 -2.44 6.78
N LYS A 328 6.20 -1.50 7.66
CA LYS A 328 4.98 -1.49 8.49
C LYS A 328 3.89 -0.73 7.72
N PRO A 329 2.63 -1.11 7.74
CA PRO A 329 1.92 -2.13 8.50
C PRO A 329 1.51 -3.38 7.68
N VAL A 330 2.28 -3.81 6.69
CA VAL A 330 1.97 -5.00 5.87
C VAL A 330 1.65 -6.25 6.72
N LEU A 331 2.11 -6.25 7.97
CA LEU A 331 1.89 -7.35 8.92
C LEU A 331 0.44 -7.45 9.45
N ALA A 332 -0.37 -6.39 9.36
CA ALA A 332 -1.72 -6.35 9.92
C ALA A 332 -2.75 -7.24 9.19
N GLU A 333 -2.44 -7.71 7.97
CA GLU A 333 -3.36 -8.51 7.14
C GLU A 333 -3.16 -10.03 7.28
N GLY A 334 -2.38 -10.51 8.26
CA GLY A 334 -2.16 -11.96 8.50
C GLY A 334 -1.37 -12.68 7.40
N ARG A 335 -0.62 -11.95 6.57
CA ARG A 335 0.12 -12.51 5.43
C ARG A 335 1.59 -12.74 5.76
N ASP A 336 2.18 -13.69 5.04
CA ASP A 336 3.58 -14.05 5.21
C ASP A 336 4.52 -12.95 4.65
N PRO A 337 5.20 -12.17 5.52
CA PRO A 337 6.12 -11.12 5.08
C PRO A 337 7.31 -11.67 4.29
N PHE A 338 7.61 -12.96 4.44
CA PHE A 338 8.68 -13.66 3.72
C PHE A 338 8.28 -14.12 2.31
N SER A 339 7.05 -13.83 1.86
CA SER A 339 6.58 -14.18 0.51
C SER A 339 7.55 -13.74 -0.61
N PRO A 340 8.09 -12.49 -0.65
CA PRO A 340 9.05 -12.10 -1.68
C PRO A 340 10.35 -12.91 -1.62
N VAL A 341 10.79 -13.28 -0.44
CA VAL A 341 11.98 -14.12 -0.24
C VAL A 341 11.76 -15.53 -0.78
N LYS A 342 10.60 -16.13 -0.48
CA LYS A 342 10.22 -17.44 -1.04
C LYS A 342 10.17 -17.41 -2.57
N LYS A 343 9.62 -16.34 -3.16
CA LYS A 343 9.56 -16.15 -4.62
C LYS A 343 10.96 -15.98 -5.23
N TYR A 344 11.86 -15.29 -4.54
CA TYR A 344 13.27 -15.17 -4.96
C TYR A 344 14.01 -16.53 -4.93
N LEU A 345 13.88 -17.27 -3.84
CA LEU A 345 14.46 -18.63 -3.74
C LEU A 345 13.87 -19.58 -4.78
N LEU A 346 12.58 -19.50 -5.07
CA LEU A 346 11.94 -20.26 -6.15
C LEU A 346 12.51 -19.87 -7.51
N PHE A 347 12.77 -18.60 -7.76
CA PHE A 347 13.43 -18.14 -8.97
C PHE A 347 14.83 -18.76 -9.12
N LEU A 348 15.65 -18.70 -8.08
CA LEU A 348 16.99 -19.30 -8.08
C LEU A 348 16.93 -20.82 -8.31
N ALA A 349 15.93 -21.51 -7.74
CA ALA A 349 15.71 -22.92 -7.98
C ALA A 349 15.35 -23.20 -9.45
N LYS A 350 14.46 -22.40 -10.05
CA LYS A 350 14.10 -22.54 -11.47
C LYS A 350 15.26 -22.19 -12.43
N CYS A 351 16.21 -21.36 -11.99
CA CYS A 351 17.46 -21.10 -12.72
C CYS A 351 18.52 -22.20 -12.52
N GLY A 352 18.24 -23.26 -11.76
CA GLY A 352 19.17 -24.38 -11.55
C GLY A 352 20.18 -24.19 -10.41
N PHE A 353 20.09 -23.11 -9.62
CA PHE A 353 21.01 -22.86 -8.50
C PHE A 353 20.62 -23.62 -7.23
N ALA A 354 19.36 -24.05 -7.11
CA ALA A 354 18.93 -24.89 -6.01
C ALA A 354 17.86 -25.90 -6.46
N ARG A 355 17.80 -27.05 -5.76
CA ARG A 355 16.72 -28.03 -5.89
C ARG A 355 15.93 -28.10 -4.60
N ILE A 356 14.60 -28.09 -4.70
CA ILE A 356 13.72 -28.17 -3.54
C ILE A 356 13.46 -29.64 -3.23
N ARG A 357 13.81 -30.08 -2.02
CA ARG A 357 13.51 -31.40 -1.47
C ARG A 357 12.78 -31.28 -0.16
N GLY A 358 11.47 -31.55 -0.16
CA GLY A 358 10.61 -31.31 0.98
C GLY A 358 10.65 -29.84 1.43
N ASN A 359 11.10 -29.58 2.66
CA ASN A 359 11.24 -28.23 3.21
C ASN A 359 12.67 -27.65 3.11
N ARG A 360 13.58 -28.31 2.37
CA ARG A 360 14.98 -27.88 2.21
C ARG A 360 15.31 -27.53 0.77
N TYR A 361 16.24 -26.60 0.64
CA TYR A 361 16.90 -26.24 -0.61
C TYR A 361 18.27 -26.94 -0.63
N VAL A 362 18.57 -27.68 -1.72
CA VAL A 362 19.88 -28.27 -1.97
C VAL A 362 20.59 -27.41 -3.00
N ILE A 363 21.78 -26.95 -2.71
CA ILE A 363 22.57 -26.07 -3.59
C ILE A 363 23.12 -26.91 -4.75
N GLU A 364 22.69 -26.57 -5.97
CA GLU A 364 23.16 -27.24 -7.21
C GLU A 364 24.22 -26.38 -7.93
N GLY A 365 24.22 -25.07 -7.69
CA GLY A 365 25.17 -24.12 -8.24
C GLY A 365 25.23 -22.85 -7.40
N ILE A 366 26.28 -22.08 -7.60
CA ILE A 366 26.48 -20.80 -6.91
C ILE A 366 26.41 -19.70 -7.98
N PRO A 367 25.48 -18.73 -7.88
CA PRO A 367 25.50 -17.56 -8.77
C PRO A 367 26.85 -16.84 -8.65
N GLU A 368 27.51 -16.62 -9.78
CA GLU A 368 28.87 -16.05 -9.80
C GLU A 368 28.84 -14.51 -9.93
N PRO A 369 29.79 -13.82 -9.29
CA PRO A 369 30.00 -12.40 -9.50
C PRO A 369 30.20 -12.04 -10.96
N LEU A 370 29.69 -10.88 -11.39
CA LEU A 370 29.83 -10.41 -12.75
C LEU A 370 31.21 -9.75 -12.96
N PRO A 371 31.77 -9.86 -14.19
CA PRO A 371 32.98 -9.13 -14.56
C PRO A 371 32.70 -7.62 -14.61
N ALA A 372 33.68 -6.81 -14.15
CA ALA A 372 33.52 -5.37 -13.99
C ALA A 372 33.27 -4.62 -15.31
N ASP A 373 33.77 -5.12 -16.40
CA ASP A 373 33.67 -4.54 -17.76
C ASP A 373 32.31 -4.82 -18.43
N ARG A 374 31.66 -5.96 -18.11
CA ARG A 374 30.45 -6.44 -18.80
C ARG A 374 29.21 -6.60 -17.92
N TRP A 375 29.26 -6.15 -16.67
CA TRP A 375 28.14 -6.37 -15.71
C TRP A 375 26.79 -5.84 -16.22
N ARG A 376 26.80 -4.74 -16.97
CA ARG A 376 25.56 -4.12 -17.49
C ARG A 376 24.94 -4.96 -18.60
N GLU A 377 25.76 -5.37 -19.56
CA GLU A 377 25.35 -6.19 -20.70
C GLU A 377 24.84 -7.57 -20.24
N GLU A 378 25.58 -8.22 -19.34
CA GLU A 378 25.23 -9.52 -18.77
C GLU A 378 23.88 -9.48 -18.03
N ARG A 379 23.61 -8.43 -17.25
CA ARG A 379 22.32 -8.25 -16.57
C ARG A 379 21.18 -8.01 -17.56
N GLU A 380 21.42 -7.21 -18.57
CA GLU A 380 20.42 -6.89 -19.58
C GLU A 380 20.02 -8.14 -20.36
N LYS A 381 21.00 -8.90 -20.82
CA LYS A 381 20.80 -10.17 -21.50
C LYS A 381 20.02 -11.14 -20.63
N PHE A 382 20.45 -11.31 -19.38
CA PHE A 382 19.81 -12.21 -18.42
C PHE A 382 18.33 -11.87 -18.17
N LEU A 383 17.99 -10.59 -17.95
CA LEU A 383 16.60 -10.18 -17.74
C LEU A 383 15.74 -10.42 -18.97
N LYS A 384 16.28 -10.27 -20.18
CA LYS A 384 15.57 -10.60 -21.43
C LYS A 384 15.31 -12.10 -21.54
N GLU A 385 16.33 -12.92 -21.30
CA GLU A 385 16.24 -14.39 -21.32
C GLU A 385 15.27 -14.94 -20.27
N GLN A 386 15.30 -14.37 -19.06
CA GLN A 386 14.46 -14.82 -17.94
C GLN A 386 13.08 -14.13 -17.88
N LYS A 387 12.70 -13.34 -18.88
CA LYS A 387 11.42 -12.60 -18.90
C LYS A 387 10.22 -13.51 -18.66
N ALA A 388 10.14 -14.65 -19.35
CA ALA A 388 9.02 -15.60 -19.20
C ALA A 388 8.98 -16.18 -17.77
N LEU A 389 10.15 -16.55 -17.22
CA LEU A 389 10.26 -17.07 -15.87
C LEU A 389 9.84 -16.01 -14.83
N ILE A 390 10.32 -14.79 -14.96
CA ILE A 390 9.94 -13.67 -14.08
C ILE A 390 8.43 -13.47 -14.12
N LEU A 391 7.81 -13.49 -15.30
CA LEU A 391 6.35 -13.34 -15.46
C LEU A 391 5.60 -14.41 -14.65
N THR A 392 6.06 -15.67 -14.68
CA THR A 392 5.42 -16.77 -13.91
C THR A 392 5.47 -16.56 -12.39
N LEU A 393 6.34 -15.70 -11.88
CA LEU A 393 6.37 -15.40 -10.44
C LEU A 393 5.24 -14.47 -10.02
N PHE A 394 4.76 -13.62 -10.95
CA PHE A 394 3.71 -12.63 -10.68
C PHE A 394 2.30 -13.22 -10.84
N HIS A 395 2.19 -14.40 -11.40
CA HIS A 395 0.96 -15.20 -11.46
C HIS A 395 0.98 -16.31 -10.40
#